data_60ebe70ebb9aec77ef236ee4fde29e66
#
_entry.id   60ebe70ebb9aec77ef236ee4fde29e66
#
_cell.length_a   1.000
_cell.length_b   1.000
_cell.length_c   1.000
_cell.angle_alpha   90.00
_cell.angle_beta   90.00
_cell.angle_gamma   90.00
#
_symmetry.space_group_name_H-M   'P 1'
#
loop_
_entity.id
_entity.type
_entity.pdbx_description
1 polymer ?
#
loop_
_entity_poly.entity_id
_entity_poly.type
_entity_poly.pdbx_seq_one_letter_code
_entity_poly.pdbx_strand_id
1 'polypeptide(L)'
;LPPPPHRCPPSPYERACLIAWHIKKNKIPGKILILDPKPKIAPIGVGYKQAFEELYPDIITHVPNARVQELDPFKKKIKTAAGEFDFDDAILMPPHQAAEMVWAADLIGKTPEGKPTGWADMDVRYFTAKGDDRVYFVGDLMGAISDQFGHYPKSAHVANYIGRIVAKNIAQRVAGQEVTPLLPDNLCYMMVNGDPQEEISVKFEYEVDPTGKVIQTQIDMDVRTPD
;
A
#
# COMPACT_ATOMS: atom_id res chain seq x y z
N LEU A 1 -7.46 0.67 -9.57
CA LEU A 1 -6.37 0.42 -8.62
C LEU A 1 -5.52 -0.77 -9.06
N PRO A 2 -4.23 -0.86 -8.68
CA PRO A 2 -3.43 -2.05 -8.93
C PRO A 2 -3.81 -3.17 -7.95
N PRO A 3 -3.55 -4.45 -8.29
CA PRO A 3 -3.69 -5.53 -7.31
C PRO A 3 -2.67 -5.37 -6.17
N PRO A 4 -3.01 -5.80 -4.94
CA PRO A 4 -2.06 -5.81 -3.84
C PRO A 4 -0.95 -6.89 -4.04
N PRO A 5 0.25 -6.67 -3.44
CA PRO A 5 0.64 -5.49 -2.68
C PRO A 5 1.05 -4.34 -3.60
N HIS A 6 0.74 -3.11 -3.21
CA HIS A 6 1.14 -1.93 -3.96
C HIS A 6 1.58 -0.79 -3.03
N ARG A 7 2.32 0.18 -3.58
CA ARG A 7 2.77 1.37 -2.86
C ARG A 7 1.57 2.18 -2.40
N CYS A 8 1.67 2.72 -1.18
CA CYS A 8 0.70 3.60 -0.56
C CYS A 8 -0.75 3.12 -0.75
N PRO A 9 -1.16 2.00 -0.12
CA PRO A 9 -2.46 1.38 -0.35
C PRO A 9 -3.68 2.32 -0.19
N PRO A 10 -3.70 3.31 0.74
CA PRO A 10 -4.81 4.25 0.86
C PRO A 10 -4.82 5.37 -0.20
N SER A 11 -3.68 5.68 -0.83
CA SER A 11 -3.53 6.82 -1.75
C SER A 11 -4.59 6.92 -2.87
N PRO A 12 -5.03 5.84 -3.53
CA PRO A 12 -6.07 5.96 -4.55
C PRO A 12 -7.40 6.47 -4.01
N TYR A 13 -7.76 6.07 -2.79
CA TYR A 13 -9.00 6.52 -2.14
C TYR A 13 -8.90 7.97 -1.68
N GLU A 14 -7.77 8.35 -1.07
CA GLU A 14 -7.47 9.73 -0.70
C GLU A 14 -7.53 10.65 -1.92
N ARG A 15 -6.89 10.27 -3.01
CA ARG A 15 -6.93 11.02 -4.27
C ARG A 15 -8.35 11.19 -4.79
N ALA A 16 -9.16 10.13 -4.73
CA ALA A 16 -10.57 10.22 -5.12
C ALA A 16 -11.35 11.23 -4.26
N CYS A 17 -11.12 11.22 -2.94
CA CYS A 17 -11.72 12.20 -2.03
C CYS A 17 -11.31 13.64 -2.37
N LEU A 18 -10.02 13.90 -2.59
CA LEU A 18 -9.52 15.24 -2.91
C LEU A 18 -10.03 15.75 -4.26
N ILE A 19 -10.12 14.88 -5.26
CA ILE A 19 -10.74 15.23 -6.56
C ILE A 19 -12.24 15.48 -6.38
N ALA A 20 -12.94 14.66 -5.60
CA ALA A 20 -14.37 14.86 -5.33
C ALA A 20 -14.65 16.15 -4.56
N TRP A 21 -13.79 16.48 -3.56
CA TRP A 21 -13.84 17.77 -2.90
C TRP A 21 -13.70 18.94 -3.89
N HIS A 22 -12.70 18.86 -4.80
CA HIS A 22 -12.49 19.88 -5.83
C HIS A 22 -13.71 20.03 -6.77
N ILE A 23 -14.26 18.91 -7.24
CA ILE A 23 -15.47 18.85 -8.07
C ILE A 23 -16.66 19.53 -7.34
N LYS A 24 -16.89 19.14 -6.08
CA LYS A 24 -18.00 19.65 -5.25
C LYS A 24 -17.85 21.14 -4.98
N LYS A 25 -16.64 21.58 -4.54
CA LYS A 25 -16.34 22.99 -4.23
C LYS A 25 -16.53 23.91 -5.44
N ASN A 26 -16.14 23.46 -6.62
CA ASN A 26 -16.19 24.26 -7.84
C ASN A 26 -17.46 24.00 -8.68
N LYS A 27 -18.38 23.16 -8.18
CA LYS A 27 -19.64 22.79 -8.88
C LYS A 27 -19.39 22.26 -10.31
N ILE A 28 -18.33 21.49 -10.47
CA ILE A 28 -17.99 20.85 -11.75
C ILE A 28 -18.88 19.64 -11.95
N PRO A 29 -19.55 19.48 -13.10
CA PRO A 29 -20.27 18.25 -13.41
C PRO A 29 -19.25 17.10 -13.63
N GLY A 30 -19.27 16.10 -12.74
CA GLY A 30 -18.34 14.99 -12.84
C GLY A 30 -18.61 13.89 -11.81
N LYS A 31 -18.18 12.69 -12.13
CA LYS A 31 -18.27 11.51 -11.25
C LYS A 31 -16.93 10.78 -11.25
N ILE A 32 -16.67 10.05 -10.18
CA ILE A 32 -15.45 9.27 -9.99
C ILE A 32 -15.84 7.81 -9.79
N LEU A 33 -15.31 6.93 -10.64
CA LEU A 33 -15.40 5.49 -10.46
C LEU A 33 -14.06 4.97 -9.92
N ILE A 34 -14.09 4.33 -8.77
CA ILE A 34 -12.92 3.65 -8.21
C ILE A 34 -13.01 2.18 -8.57
N LEU A 35 -12.33 1.76 -9.64
CA LEU A 35 -12.26 0.36 -10.06
C LEU A 35 -11.24 -0.38 -9.21
N ASP A 36 -11.72 -1.16 -8.24
CA ASP A 36 -10.90 -1.81 -7.21
C ASP A 36 -10.83 -3.31 -7.45
N PRO A 37 -9.64 -3.92 -7.62
CA PRO A 37 -9.53 -5.37 -7.76
C PRO A 37 -9.88 -6.13 -6.47
N LYS A 38 -9.93 -5.45 -5.32
CA LYS A 38 -10.29 -6.03 -4.02
C LYS A 38 -11.81 -6.14 -3.84
N PRO A 39 -12.28 -7.07 -2.99
CA PRO A 39 -13.72 -7.22 -2.72
C PRO A 39 -14.30 -6.12 -1.82
N LYS A 40 -13.44 -5.32 -1.18
CA LYS A 40 -13.83 -4.22 -0.29
C LYS A 40 -12.75 -3.15 -0.24
N ILE A 41 -13.11 -1.95 0.20
CA ILE A 41 -12.16 -0.88 0.51
C ILE A 41 -11.20 -1.39 1.59
N ALA A 42 -9.91 -1.40 1.30
CA ALA A 42 -8.85 -1.82 2.22
C ALA A 42 -7.50 -1.21 1.80
N PRO A 43 -6.68 -0.78 2.75
CA PRO A 43 -6.93 -0.67 4.20
C PRO A 43 -7.88 0.48 4.54
N ILE A 44 -8.26 0.59 5.82
CA ILE A 44 -9.01 1.73 6.39
C ILE A 44 -10.39 1.93 5.73
N GLY A 45 -11.10 0.79 5.57
CA GLY A 45 -12.38 0.77 4.85
C GLY A 45 -13.48 1.57 5.52
N VAL A 46 -13.49 1.68 6.87
CA VAL A 46 -14.56 2.39 7.61
C VAL A 46 -14.54 3.87 7.30
N GLY A 47 -13.40 4.54 7.50
CA GLY A 47 -13.29 5.98 7.30
C GLY A 47 -13.50 6.40 5.85
N TYR A 48 -12.96 5.65 4.87
CA TYR A 48 -13.22 5.95 3.47
C TYR A 48 -14.67 5.71 3.06
N LYS A 49 -15.30 4.64 3.58
CA LYS A 49 -16.72 4.40 3.33
C LYS A 49 -17.57 5.58 3.84
N GLN A 50 -17.31 6.04 5.07
CA GLN A 50 -17.97 7.23 5.61
C GLN A 50 -17.75 8.46 4.74
N ALA A 51 -16.51 8.73 4.30
CA ALA A 51 -16.22 9.86 3.43
C ALA A 51 -16.97 9.77 2.09
N PHE A 52 -17.05 8.61 1.46
CA PHE A 52 -17.75 8.43 0.20
C PHE A 52 -19.26 8.60 0.35
N GLU A 53 -19.85 8.04 1.40
CA GLU A 53 -21.30 8.05 1.63
C GLU A 53 -21.81 9.38 2.20
N GLU A 54 -21.02 10.08 3.03
CA GLU A 54 -21.46 11.30 3.71
C GLU A 54 -21.00 12.58 3.00
N LEU A 55 -19.76 12.61 2.50
CA LEU A 55 -19.21 13.80 1.84
C LEU A 55 -19.49 13.83 0.33
N TYR A 56 -19.44 12.66 -0.33
CA TYR A 56 -19.43 12.55 -1.79
C TYR A 56 -20.39 11.51 -2.37
N PRO A 57 -21.63 11.35 -1.83
CA PRO A 57 -22.55 10.27 -2.22
C PRO A 57 -22.91 10.27 -3.71
N ASP A 58 -22.97 11.46 -4.33
CA ASP A 58 -23.33 11.63 -5.74
C ASP A 58 -22.11 11.71 -6.68
N ILE A 59 -20.90 11.70 -6.13
CA ILE A 59 -19.66 11.91 -6.89
C ILE A 59 -18.81 10.65 -6.95
N ILE A 60 -18.60 9.95 -5.82
CA ILE A 60 -17.74 8.76 -5.77
C ILE A 60 -18.56 7.48 -5.80
N THR A 61 -18.19 6.58 -6.68
CA THR A 61 -18.70 5.20 -6.70
C THR A 61 -17.55 4.23 -6.62
N HIS A 62 -17.53 3.38 -5.59
CA HIS A 62 -16.58 2.28 -5.45
C HIS A 62 -17.13 1.02 -6.12
N VAL A 63 -16.35 0.46 -7.04
CA VAL A 63 -16.68 -0.77 -7.77
C VAL A 63 -15.71 -1.87 -7.35
N PRO A 64 -16.11 -2.78 -6.45
CA PRO A 64 -15.24 -3.87 -5.99
C PRO A 64 -15.09 -4.95 -7.06
N ASN A 65 -14.07 -5.83 -6.91
CA ASN A 65 -13.75 -6.93 -7.81
C ASN A 65 -13.53 -6.49 -9.28
N ALA A 66 -13.22 -5.23 -9.50
CA ALA A 66 -13.05 -4.62 -10.81
C ALA A 66 -11.59 -4.65 -11.28
N ARG A 67 -10.98 -5.84 -11.30
CA ARG A 67 -9.63 -6.00 -11.85
C ARG A 67 -9.62 -5.65 -13.34
N VAL A 68 -8.80 -4.66 -13.72
CA VAL A 68 -8.64 -4.24 -15.10
C VAL A 68 -8.07 -5.39 -15.93
N GLN A 69 -8.70 -5.69 -17.05
CA GLN A 69 -8.34 -6.72 -18.02
C GLN A 69 -7.84 -6.10 -19.33
N GLU A 70 -8.50 -5.02 -19.77
CA GLU A 70 -8.20 -4.38 -21.03
C GLU A 70 -8.48 -2.87 -20.92
N LEU A 71 -7.67 -2.07 -21.60
CA LEU A 71 -7.83 -0.63 -21.73
C LEU A 71 -7.79 -0.26 -23.21
N ASP A 72 -8.83 0.42 -23.71
CA ASP A 72 -8.83 1.10 -25.01
C ASP A 72 -8.79 2.62 -24.78
N PRO A 73 -7.62 3.27 -24.89
CA PRO A 73 -7.48 4.70 -24.65
C PRO A 73 -8.12 5.55 -25.76
N PHE A 74 -8.30 4.98 -26.95
CA PHE A 74 -8.89 5.69 -28.09
C PHE A 74 -10.40 5.72 -28.02
N LYS A 75 -11.02 4.61 -27.64
CA LYS A 75 -12.46 4.51 -27.38
C LYS A 75 -12.84 4.94 -25.97
N LYS A 76 -11.85 5.25 -25.12
CA LYS A 76 -12.04 5.61 -23.72
C LYS A 76 -12.86 4.58 -22.93
N LYS A 77 -12.48 3.30 -23.06
CA LYS A 77 -13.15 2.16 -22.42
C LYS A 77 -12.20 1.35 -21.57
N ILE A 78 -12.65 0.93 -20.41
CA ILE A 78 -11.96 0.00 -19.51
C ILE A 78 -12.84 -1.23 -19.31
N LYS A 79 -12.31 -2.39 -19.66
CA LYS A 79 -12.91 -3.69 -19.36
C LYS A 79 -12.32 -4.26 -18.08
N THR A 80 -13.17 -4.67 -17.18
CA THR A 80 -12.79 -5.26 -15.89
C THR A 80 -13.52 -6.57 -15.65
N ALA A 81 -13.16 -7.28 -14.58
CA ALA A 81 -13.89 -8.47 -14.14
C ALA A 81 -15.33 -8.13 -13.67
N ALA A 82 -15.61 -6.87 -13.29
CA ALA A 82 -16.91 -6.40 -12.84
C ALA A 82 -17.78 -5.79 -13.96
N GLY A 83 -17.25 -5.64 -15.18
CA GLY A 83 -17.95 -5.06 -16.33
C GLY A 83 -17.08 -4.12 -17.15
N GLU A 84 -17.71 -3.42 -18.09
CA GLU A 84 -17.08 -2.43 -18.96
C GLU A 84 -17.54 -1.02 -18.56
N PHE A 85 -16.60 -0.08 -18.57
CA PHE A 85 -16.83 1.30 -18.14
C PHE A 85 -16.26 2.28 -19.17
N ASP A 86 -17.03 3.32 -19.48
CA ASP A 86 -16.56 4.47 -20.25
C ASP A 86 -15.92 5.50 -19.31
N PHE A 87 -14.98 6.29 -19.83
CA PHE A 87 -14.34 7.37 -19.08
C PHE A 87 -14.03 8.57 -19.98
N ASP A 88 -13.99 9.75 -19.39
CA ASP A 88 -13.45 10.95 -20.03
C ASP A 88 -11.96 11.08 -19.77
N ASP A 89 -11.55 10.79 -18.54
CA ASP A 89 -10.15 10.72 -18.10
C ASP A 89 -9.93 9.55 -17.15
N ALA A 90 -8.74 8.97 -17.12
CA ALA A 90 -8.44 7.80 -16.31
C ALA A 90 -7.03 7.86 -15.69
N ILE A 91 -6.98 7.64 -14.38
CA ILE A 91 -5.73 7.47 -13.64
C ILE A 91 -5.51 5.97 -13.45
N LEU A 92 -4.57 5.40 -14.19
CA LEU A 92 -4.24 3.99 -14.15
C LEU A 92 -2.92 3.77 -13.44
N MET A 93 -2.95 2.87 -12.46
CA MET A 93 -1.76 2.45 -11.73
C MET A 93 -1.44 1.00 -12.13
N PRO A 94 -0.25 0.75 -12.72
CA PRO A 94 0.14 -0.61 -13.10
C PRO A 94 0.39 -1.46 -11.84
N PRO A 95 0.38 -2.81 -11.96
CA PRO A 95 0.84 -3.68 -10.90
C PRO A 95 2.26 -3.32 -10.45
N HIS A 96 2.48 -3.25 -9.14
CA HIS A 96 3.78 -2.92 -8.58
C HIS A 96 4.61 -4.18 -8.36
N GLN A 97 5.92 -4.02 -8.43
CA GLN A 97 6.92 -5.05 -8.12
C GLN A 97 8.19 -4.42 -7.58
N ALA A 98 9.11 -5.24 -7.09
CA ALA A 98 10.44 -4.78 -6.68
C ALA A 98 11.19 -4.12 -7.86
N ALA A 99 12.12 -3.21 -7.52
CA ALA A 99 12.92 -2.50 -8.49
C ALA A 99 13.71 -3.47 -9.40
N GLU A 100 13.97 -3.04 -10.64
CA GLU A 100 14.66 -3.82 -11.66
C GLU A 100 16.01 -4.38 -11.19
N MET A 101 16.72 -3.64 -10.34
CA MET A 101 17.99 -4.08 -9.74
C MET A 101 17.85 -5.40 -8.97
N VAL A 102 16.74 -5.63 -8.28
CA VAL A 102 16.48 -6.86 -7.52
C VAL A 102 16.30 -8.05 -8.46
N TRP A 103 15.66 -7.81 -9.61
CA TRP A 103 15.51 -8.80 -10.68
C TRP A 103 16.87 -9.12 -11.34
N ALA A 104 17.64 -8.09 -11.69
CA ALA A 104 18.95 -8.26 -12.30
C ALA A 104 19.96 -9.00 -11.42
N ALA A 105 19.81 -8.87 -10.09
CA ALA A 105 20.63 -9.56 -9.10
C ALA A 105 20.14 -10.99 -8.77
N ASP A 106 19.06 -11.47 -9.40
CA ASP A 106 18.39 -12.76 -9.10
C ASP A 106 18.00 -12.91 -7.61
N LEU A 107 17.53 -11.80 -7.02
CA LEU A 107 17.13 -11.74 -5.61
C LEU A 107 15.60 -11.70 -5.41
N ILE A 108 14.83 -12.03 -6.45
CA ILE A 108 13.37 -12.14 -6.38
C ILE A 108 12.96 -13.48 -5.79
N GLY A 109 12.08 -13.42 -4.80
CA GLY A 109 11.51 -14.62 -4.19
C GLY A 109 10.66 -15.44 -5.16
N LYS A 110 10.57 -16.74 -4.92
CA LYS A 110 9.80 -17.69 -5.73
C LYS A 110 8.69 -18.32 -4.92
N THR A 111 7.56 -18.60 -5.56
CA THR A 111 6.48 -19.40 -4.98
C THR A 111 6.92 -20.88 -4.88
N PRO A 112 6.19 -21.74 -4.14
CA PRO A 112 6.46 -23.17 -4.11
C PRO A 112 6.52 -23.83 -5.49
N GLU A 113 5.79 -23.30 -6.48
CA GLU A 113 5.78 -23.74 -7.87
C GLU A 113 6.92 -23.14 -8.71
N GLY A 114 7.85 -22.38 -8.09
CA GLY A 114 9.00 -21.77 -8.74
C GLY A 114 8.71 -20.49 -9.52
N LYS A 115 7.49 -19.92 -9.44
CA LYS A 115 7.15 -18.66 -10.10
C LYS A 115 7.68 -17.48 -9.32
N PRO A 116 8.20 -16.42 -9.97
CA PRO A 116 8.64 -15.23 -9.27
C PRO A 116 7.48 -14.54 -8.56
N THR A 117 7.71 -14.12 -7.30
CA THR A 117 6.72 -13.37 -6.52
C THR A 117 6.62 -11.91 -6.95
N GLY A 118 7.62 -11.39 -7.64
CA GLY A 118 7.76 -9.98 -7.97
C GLY A 118 8.44 -9.15 -6.87
N TRP A 119 8.81 -9.75 -5.73
CA TRP A 119 9.36 -9.07 -4.56
C TRP A 119 10.64 -9.73 -4.07
N ALA A 120 11.47 -8.96 -3.33
CA ALA A 120 12.74 -9.45 -2.81
C ALA A 120 12.56 -10.64 -1.85
N ASP A 121 13.43 -11.64 -1.97
CA ASP A 121 13.53 -12.77 -1.04
C ASP A 121 14.45 -12.41 0.14
N MET A 122 13.85 -12.10 1.28
CA MET A 122 14.57 -11.53 2.40
C MET A 122 14.18 -12.12 3.76
N ASP A 123 15.11 -12.04 4.71
CA ASP A 123 14.78 -12.17 6.14
C ASP A 123 14.22 -10.83 6.63
N VAL A 124 12.91 -10.81 6.88
CA VAL A 124 12.16 -9.61 7.23
C VAL A 124 12.46 -9.06 8.63
N ARG A 125 13.18 -9.84 9.47
CA ARG A 125 13.61 -9.42 10.82
C ARG A 125 14.87 -8.54 10.77
N TYR A 126 15.72 -8.79 9.78
CA TYR A 126 17.02 -8.11 9.63
C TYR A 126 17.13 -7.31 8.33
N PHE A 127 16.15 -7.44 7.44
CA PHE A 127 16.12 -6.80 6.11
C PHE A 127 17.30 -7.21 5.21
N THR A 128 17.79 -8.46 5.37
CA THR A 128 18.87 -9.02 4.57
C THR A 128 18.34 -10.01 3.52
N ALA A 129 19.09 -10.20 2.44
CA ALA A 129 18.76 -11.24 1.48
C ALA A 129 18.85 -12.62 2.13
N LYS A 130 17.92 -13.54 1.80
CA LYS A 130 18.10 -14.94 2.16
C LYS A 130 19.27 -15.50 1.37
N GLY A 131 20.25 -16.05 2.08
CA GLY A 131 21.46 -16.62 1.48
C GLY A 131 22.68 -15.70 1.43
N ASP A 132 22.52 -14.37 1.60
CA ASP A 132 23.66 -13.46 1.80
C ASP A 132 23.26 -12.31 2.77
N ASP A 133 23.69 -12.42 4.00
CA ASP A 133 23.41 -11.47 5.06
C ASP A 133 24.16 -10.12 4.96
N ARG A 134 25.01 -9.97 3.93
CA ARG A 134 25.71 -8.72 3.60
C ARG A 134 24.91 -7.85 2.62
N VAL A 135 23.88 -8.41 1.99
CA VAL A 135 22.98 -7.69 1.08
C VAL A 135 21.73 -7.27 1.85
N TYR A 136 21.45 -5.98 1.87
CA TYR A 136 20.31 -5.40 2.58
C TYR A 136 19.28 -4.84 1.62
N PHE A 137 18.02 -4.97 2.01
CA PHE A 137 16.89 -4.38 1.31
C PHE A 137 16.25 -3.29 2.15
N VAL A 138 15.95 -2.15 1.54
CA VAL A 138 15.30 -1.02 2.22
C VAL A 138 14.09 -0.53 1.40
N GLY A 139 13.11 0.04 2.08
CA GLY A 139 11.92 0.59 1.44
C GLY A 139 10.92 -0.47 0.97
N ASP A 140 10.33 -0.24 -0.19
CA ASP A 140 9.14 -0.96 -0.69
C ASP A 140 9.45 -2.30 -1.40
N LEU A 141 10.65 -2.83 -1.29
CA LEU A 141 11.13 -3.99 -2.06
C LEU A 141 10.55 -5.34 -1.62
N MET A 142 10.00 -5.42 -0.42
CA MET A 142 9.49 -6.65 0.19
C MET A 142 8.06 -6.98 -0.21
N GLY A 143 7.75 -8.27 -0.31
CA GLY A 143 6.41 -8.81 -0.50
C GLY A 143 5.71 -9.15 0.81
N ALA A 144 5.04 -10.31 0.83
CA ALA A 144 4.41 -10.85 2.03
C ALA A 144 5.47 -11.23 3.07
N ILE A 145 5.21 -10.84 4.33
CA ILE A 145 6.11 -11.05 5.47
C ILE A 145 5.45 -11.80 6.62
N SER A 146 4.13 -11.82 6.66
CA SER A 146 3.35 -12.46 7.70
C SER A 146 2.05 -13.03 7.15
N ASP A 147 1.67 -14.23 7.62
CA ASP A 147 0.39 -14.85 7.30
C ASP A 147 -0.78 -14.11 7.98
N GLN A 148 -0.49 -13.35 9.05
CA GLN A 148 -1.50 -12.62 9.81
C GLN A 148 -1.95 -11.33 9.10
N PHE A 149 -1.00 -10.51 8.61
CA PHE A 149 -1.31 -9.19 8.05
C PHE A 149 -0.76 -8.96 6.62
N GLY A 150 -0.08 -9.93 6.05
CA GLY A 150 0.47 -9.90 4.70
C GLY A 150 1.80 -9.15 4.62
N HIS A 151 1.79 -7.84 4.46
CA HIS A 151 2.99 -7.03 4.24
C HIS A 151 2.95 -5.72 5.02
N TYR A 152 4.14 -5.15 5.32
CA TYR A 152 4.22 -3.78 5.84
C TYR A 152 3.57 -2.80 4.85
N PRO A 153 2.96 -1.72 5.35
CA PRO A 153 2.54 -0.63 4.47
C PRO A 153 3.73 -0.10 3.66
N LYS A 154 3.55 -0.01 2.35
CA LYS A 154 4.57 0.54 1.45
C LYS A 154 4.45 2.06 1.44
N SER A 155 4.90 2.67 2.54
CA SER A 155 4.82 4.11 2.82
C SER A 155 6.21 4.73 2.98
N ALA A 156 6.31 6.05 2.79
CA ALA A 156 7.55 6.78 3.02
C ALA A 156 8.03 6.66 4.48
N HIS A 157 7.09 6.63 5.44
CA HIS A 157 7.39 6.45 6.86
C HIS A 157 8.10 5.11 7.11
N VAL A 158 7.49 3.99 6.68
CA VAL A 158 8.07 2.65 6.82
C VAL A 158 9.41 2.54 6.07
N ALA A 159 9.49 3.07 4.85
CA ALA A 159 10.72 3.03 4.06
C ALA A 159 11.89 3.76 4.76
N ASN A 160 11.64 4.94 5.32
CA ASN A 160 12.62 5.71 6.08
C ASN A 160 13.05 4.95 7.35
N TYR A 161 12.08 4.38 8.06
CA TYR A 161 12.35 3.65 9.30
C TYR A 161 13.21 2.40 9.06
N ILE A 162 12.89 1.61 8.02
CA ILE A 162 13.70 0.46 7.61
C ILE A 162 15.12 0.91 7.27
N GLY A 163 15.30 2.02 6.54
CA GLY A 163 16.63 2.55 6.23
C GLY A 163 17.45 2.86 7.48
N ARG A 164 16.83 3.42 8.52
CA ARG A 164 17.49 3.69 9.82
C ARG A 164 17.82 2.41 10.57
N ILE A 165 16.93 1.41 10.57
CA ILE A 165 17.17 0.10 11.17
C ILE A 165 18.35 -0.58 10.50
N VAL A 166 18.38 -0.63 9.18
CA VAL A 166 19.46 -1.25 8.41
C VAL A 166 20.79 -0.55 8.67
N ALA A 167 20.82 0.78 8.70
CA ALA A 167 22.04 1.53 9.04
C ALA A 167 22.57 1.17 10.44
N LYS A 168 21.68 1.03 11.43
CA LYS A 168 22.04 0.58 12.78
C LYS A 168 22.57 -0.85 12.77
N ASN A 169 21.91 -1.77 12.06
CA ASN A 169 22.33 -3.17 11.96
C ASN A 169 23.73 -3.28 11.36
N ILE A 170 24.04 -2.52 10.30
CA ILE A 170 25.36 -2.47 9.68
C ILE A 170 26.40 -1.95 10.69
N ALA A 171 26.12 -0.86 11.39
CA ALA A 171 27.03 -0.30 12.38
C ALA A 171 27.33 -1.28 13.52
N GLN A 172 26.33 -2.01 14.02
CA GLN A 172 26.51 -3.06 15.03
C GLN A 172 27.40 -4.20 14.53
N ARG A 173 27.16 -4.69 13.31
CA ARG A 173 27.99 -5.75 12.70
C ARG A 173 29.46 -5.31 12.52
N VAL A 174 29.69 -4.10 12.04
CA VAL A 174 31.05 -3.54 11.88
C VAL A 174 31.76 -3.44 13.24
N ALA A 175 31.03 -3.13 14.30
CA ALA A 175 31.53 -3.07 15.66
C ALA A 175 31.66 -4.45 16.34
N GLY A 176 31.34 -5.55 15.67
CA GLY A 176 31.36 -6.91 16.24
C GLY A 176 30.27 -7.14 17.29
N GLN A 177 29.20 -6.34 17.27
CA GLN A 177 28.07 -6.45 18.18
C GLN A 177 27.01 -7.37 17.62
N GLU A 178 26.24 -8.00 18.49
CA GLU A 178 25.05 -8.76 18.10
C GLU A 178 23.94 -7.83 17.60
N VAL A 179 23.28 -8.21 16.51
CA VAL A 179 22.16 -7.47 15.95
C VAL A 179 20.85 -8.04 16.50
N THR A 180 20.12 -7.21 17.23
CA THR A 180 18.77 -7.55 17.70
C THR A 180 17.75 -7.11 16.65
N PRO A 181 16.76 -7.96 16.29
CA PRO A 181 15.70 -7.59 15.36
C PRO A 181 14.97 -6.34 15.82
N LEU A 182 14.86 -5.36 14.91
CA LEU A 182 14.05 -4.17 15.07
C LEU A 182 13.09 -4.11 13.88
N LEU A 183 11.84 -3.77 14.16
CA LEU A 183 10.81 -3.66 13.13
C LEU A 183 10.35 -2.21 13.00
N PRO A 184 9.92 -1.77 11.79
CA PRO A 184 9.35 -0.45 11.63
C PRO A 184 7.97 -0.40 12.27
N ASP A 185 7.53 0.75 12.71
CA ASP A 185 6.11 1.08 12.87
C ASP A 185 5.57 1.79 11.63
N ASN A 186 4.30 2.11 11.60
CA ASN A 186 3.70 2.95 10.58
C ASN A 186 2.69 3.91 11.18
N LEU A 187 2.79 5.16 10.78
CA LEU A 187 1.81 6.19 11.05
C LEU A 187 1.47 6.89 9.74
N CYS A 188 0.20 6.93 9.38
CA CYS A 188 -0.29 7.60 8.19
C CYS A 188 -1.49 8.48 8.51
N TYR A 189 -1.56 9.62 7.85
CA TYR A 189 -2.69 10.53 7.80
C TYR A 189 -3.17 10.61 6.36
N MET A 190 -4.48 10.53 6.15
CA MET A 190 -5.11 10.58 4.83
C MET A 190 -6.20 11.64 4.83
N MET A 191 -6.05 12.67 4.00
CA MET A 191 -7.05 13.71 3.85
C MET A 191 -8.25 13.20 3.05
N VAL A 192 -9.44 13.43 3.57
CA VAL A 192 -10.70 13.09 2.89
C VAL A 192 -11.53 14.31 2.53
N ASN A 193 -11.26 15.47 3.13
CA ASN A 193 -11.87 16.75 2.79
C ASN A 193 -10.86 17.87 2.96
N GLY A 194 -10.94 18.91 2.11
CA GLY A 194 -9.97 19.99 2.14
C GLY A 194 -10.47 21.25 2.86
N ASP A 195 -11.80 21.42 3.01
CA ASP A 195 -12.39 22.58 3.68
C ASP A 195 -13.87 22.28 4.05
N PRO A 196 -14.22 22.12 5.35
CA PRO A 196 -13.24 22.01 6.45
C PRO A 196 -12.28 20.85 6.23
N GLN A 197 -11.08 20.94 6.80
CA GLN A 197 -10.11 19.84 6.71
C GLN A 197 -10.62 18.65 7.52
N GLU A 198 -10.61 17.48 6.90
CA GLU A 198 -10.96 16.22 7.56
C GLU A 198 -10.00 15.13 7.12
N GLU A 199 -9.62 14.29 8.06
CA GLU A 199 -8.65 13.23 7.82
C GLU A 199 -9.02 11.90 8.50
N ILE A 200 -8.32 10.86 8.09
CA ILE A 200 -8.30 9.56 8.75
C ILE A 200 -6.86 9.30 9.13
N SER A 201 -6.60 8.89 10.37
CA SER A 201 -5.29 8.44 10.79
C SER A 201 -5.25 6.92 11.01
N VAL A 202 -4.06 6.34 10.90
CA VAL A 202 -3.84 4.92 11.21
C VAL A 202 -2.43 4.71 11.73
N LYS A 203 -2.32 3.91 12.80
CA LYS A 203 -1.07 3.48 13.38
C LYS A 203 -1.00 1.96 13.37
N PHE A 204 0.16 1.40 12.97
CA PHE A 204 0.47 -0.03 13.05
C PHE A 204 1.76 -0.22 13.82
N GLU A 205 1.79 -1.20 14.71
CA GLU A 205 2.99 -1.64 15.41
C GLU A 205 3.22 -3.14 15.18
N TYR A 206 4.48 -3.54 15.19
CA TYR A 206 4.88 -4.90 14.88
C TYR A 206 5.97 -5.37 15.84
N GLU A 207 5.99 -6.67 16.12
CA GLU A 207 7.03 -7.31 16.90
C GLU A 207 7.34 -8.72 16.39
N VAL A 208 8.47 -9.27 16.85
CA VAL A 208 8.82 -10.66 16.59
C VAL A 208 8.32 -11.49 17.78
N ASP A 209 7.45 -12.45 17.52
CA ASP A 209 6.91 -13.35 18.53
C ASP A 209 7.99 -14.36 19.02
N PRO A 210 7.72 -15.10 20.11
CA PRO A 210 8.66 -16.11 20.62
C PRO A 210 8.98 -17.23 19.61
N THR A 211 8.21 -17.41 18.55
CA THR A 211 8.48 -18.38 17.48
C THR A 211 9.33 -17.80 16.35
N GLY A 212 9.70 -16.52 16.43
CA GLY A 212 10.49 -15.81 15.42
C GLY A 212 9.67 -15.26 14.24
N LYS A 213 8.33 -15.27 14.33
CA LYS A 213 7.45 -14.70 13.31
C LYS A 213 7.17 -13.23 13.59
N VAL A 214 7.03 -12.46 12.52
CA VAL A 214 6.57 -11.06 12.62
C VAL A 214 5.06 -11.04 12.76
N ILE A 215 4.58 -10.39 13.81
CA ILE A 215 3.16 -10.19 14.10
C ILE A 215 2.84 -8.70 14.22
N GLN A 216 1.59 -8.35 13.96
CA GLN A 216 1.06 -7.02 14.17
C GLN A 216 0.41 -6.96 15.56
N THR A 217 0.92 -6.10 16.44
CA THR A 217 0.51 -6.01 17.85
C THR A 217 -0.50 -4.92 18.09
N GLN A 218 -0.48 -3.86 17.27
CA GLN A 218 -1.38 -2.73 17.40
C GLN A 218 -1.90 -2.27 16.05
N ILE A 219 -3.21 -2.00 16.00
CA ILE A 219 -3.89 -1.31 14.90
C ILE A 219 -4.80 -0.28 15.54
N ASP A 220 -4.41 0.98 15.48
CA ASP A 220 -5.29 2.10 15.80
C ASP A 220 -5.77 2.69 14.48
N MET A 221 -7.07 2.61 14.25
CA MET A 221 -7.70 3.20 13.07
C MET A 221 -8.70 4.23 13.57
N ASP A 222 -8.45 5.48 13.23
CA ASP A 222 -9.43 6.52 13.43
C ASP A 222 -10.45 6.49 12.30
N VAL A 223 -11.69 6.67 12.68
CA VAL A 223 -12.71 7.07 11.73
C VAL A 223 -12.43 8.49 11.27
N ARG A 224 -13.12 8.94 10.24
CA ARG A 224 -13.07 10.31 9.80
C ARG A 224 -13.31 11.28 10.97
N THR A 225 -12.36 12.16 11.19
CA THR A 225 -12.47 13.23 12.21
C THR A 225 -12.56 14.58 11.51
N PRO A 226 -13.66 15.32 11.68
CA PRO A 226 -13.69 16.74 11.37
C PRO A 226 -12.86 17.49 12.41
N ASP A 227 -12.05 18.45 11.95
CA ASP A 227 -11.39 19.44 12.81
C ASP A 227 -12.40 20.47 13.34
#